data_43dfae10e069c95adb6d9ae711028c56
#
_entry.id   43dfae10e069c95adb6d9ae711028c56
#
_cell.length_a   1.000
_cell.length_b   1.000
_cell.length_c   1.000
_cell.angle_alpha   90.00
_cell.angle_beta   90.00
_cell.angle_gamma   90.00
#
_symmetry.space_group_name_H-M   'P 1'
#
loop_
_entity.id
_entity.type
_entity.pdbx_description
1 polymer ?
#
loop_
_entity_poly.entity_id
_entity_poly.type
_entity_poly.pdbx_seq_one_letter_code
_entity_poly.pdbx_strand_id
1 'polypeptide(L)'
;MRILVAGDWYSDVHEDGVYHAYQEIGHDVFKFKWHQYFQLEEKNSSFILIINSFWYKFQNKFIVGPIVNKINYDFIKAVEKCQPDIISLYRATHITKKTLRKIKNENPSTYLISHNEDDPFTKGHPYWLWRNFHSAIPEYDLVLAHRLRNVEQYENAGAKNVNFLRSWFDPKRTHAVKLSSNDKLKFKCDVVFAGHFEDDGRIEYLEEIVNNGFKLKLFGPGKYWDPVLRKSKPLRHLVPLQQVWGDDYNKALCGAKVALCFMSKLNKDTYTRRCFEIPATNTVLVSEYSDELSSLYNAGVEADFFKSKQELIQILHRYVNDEAYRISVAKAGHKRVVVDGHDVVSRMKMVLEWFSEIKNKDLKQNN
;
A
#
# COMPACT_ATOMS: atom_id res chain seq x y z
N MET A 1 19.47 -14.58 8.57
CA MET A 1 19.38 -13.43 9.49
C MET A 1 18.08 -13.48 10.26
N ARG A 2 18.04 -12.82 11.41
CA ARG A 2 16.82 -12.64 12.21
C ARG A 2 16.22 -11.27 11.90
N ILE A 3 14.99 -11.23 11.48
CA ILE A 3 14.32 -10.00 11.01
C ILE A 3 13.04 -9.80 11.82
N LEU A 4 12.89 -8.63 12.44
CA LEU A 4 11.66 -8.23 13.13
C LEU A 4 10.86 -7.29 12.22
N VAL A 5 9.71 -7.74 11.73
CA VAL A 5 8.75 -6.91 11.00
C VAL A 5 7.78 -6.28 12.00
N ALA A 6 7.80 -4.95 12.09
CA ALA A 6 7.01 -4.18 13.04
C ALA A 6 6.10 -3.18 12.32
N GLY A 7 4.83 -3.14 12.68
CA GLY A 7 3.83 -2.30 12.06
C GLY A 7 2.51 -2.28 12.83
N ASP A 8 1.52 -1.54 12.35
CA ASP A 8 0.20 -1.53 12.96
C ASP A 8 -0.61 -2.79 12.63
N TRP A 9 -0.36 -3.43 11.48
CA TRP A 9 -1.04 -4.63 11.01
C TRP A 9 -2.58 -4.47 10.97
N TYR A 10 -3.03 -3.25 10.74
CA TYR A 10 -4.46 -2.96 10.59
C TYR A 10 -5.03 -3.60 9.32
N SER A 11 -4.27 -3.53 8.23
CA SER A 11 -4.55 -4.29 7.01
C SER A 11 -3.35 -5.19 6.71
N ASP A 12 -3.59 -6.45 6.45
CA ASP A 12 -2.54 -7.46 6.19
C ASP A 12 -1.79 -7.25 4.87
N VAL A 13 -2.01 -6.12 4.19
CA VAL A 13 -1.54 -5.93 2.81
C VAL A 13 -0.04 -5.61 2.75
N HIS A 14 0.47 -4.88 3.76
CA HIS A 14 1.85 -4.39 3.73
C HIS A 14 2.78 -5.30 4.53
N GLU A 15 2.55 -5.39 5.82
CA GLU A 15 3.44 -6.08 6.74
C GLU A 15 3.45 -7.59 6.54
N ASP A 16 2.30 -8.20 6.22
CA ASP A 16 2.24 -9.64 5.95
C ASP A 16 3.00 -10.01 4.67
N GLY A 17 2.86 -9.21 3.61
CA GLY A 17 3.64 -9.42 2.38
C GLY A 17 5.14 -9.39 2.63
N VAL A 18 5.62 -8.36 3.36
CA VAL A 18 7.04 -8.21 3.74
C VAL A 18 7.49 -9.36 4.65
N TYR A 19 6.69 -9.73 5.64
CA TYR A 19 6.97 -10.84 6.54
C TYR A 19 7.16 -12.16 5.79
N HIS A 20 6.21 -12.50 4.92
CA HIS A 20 6.28 -13.73 4.14
C HIS A 20 7.39 -13.71 3.07
N ALA A 21 7.68 -12.54 2.50
CA ALA A 21 8.78 -12.39 1.56
C ALA A 21 10.13 -12.68 2.21
N TYR A 22 10.39 -12.15 3.40
CA TYR A 22 11.63 -12.45 4.12
C TYR A 22 11.73 -13.93 4.53
N GLN A 23 10.61 -14.57 4.90
CA GLN A 23 10.60 -16.03 5.14
C GLN A 23 10.92 -16.83 3.88
N GLU A 24 10.36 -16.44 2.73
CA GLU A 24 10.59 -17.10 1.45
C GLU A 24 12.05 -16.96 0.99
N ILE A 25 12.69 -15.83 1.31
CA ILE A 25 14.12 -15.60 1.07
C ILE A 25 15.01 -16.48 2.00
N GLY A 26 14.44 -17.08 3.05
CA GLY A 26 15.16 -17.99 3.97
C GLY A 26 15.62 -17.35 5.26
N HIS A 27 14.93 -16.30 5.73
CA HIS A 27 15.25 -15.64 7.00
C HIS A 27 14.34 -16.09 8.13
N ASP A 28 14.83 -15.99 9.38
CA ASP A 28 14.06 -16.19 10.60
C ASP A 28 13.32 -14.89 10.94
N VAL A 29 11.99 -14.86 10.79
CA VAL A 29 11.20 -13.63 10.79
C VAL A 29 10.21 -13.60 11.93
N PHE A 30 10.19 -12.49 12.68
CA PHE A 30 9.33 -12.23 13.82
C PHE A 30 8.36 -11.09 13.52
N LYS A 31 7.23 -11.07 14.25
CA LYS A 31 6.19 -10.02 14.10
C LYS A 31 6.06 -9.19 15.38
N PHE A 32 5.97 -7.88 15.24
CA PHE A 32 5.51 -6.99 16.31
C PHE A 32 4.35 -6.15 15.81
N LYS A 33 3.16 -6.33 16.41
CA LYS A 33 1.89 -5.74 15.97
C LYS A 33 1.37 -4.80 17.04
N TRP A 34 1.21 -3.50 16.75
CA TRP A 34 0.69 -2.60 17.77
C TRP A 34 -0.80 -2.25 17.65
N HIS A 35 -1.48 -2.56 16.54
CA HIS A 35 -2.92 -2.34 16.45
C HIS A 35 -3.70 -3.09 17.54
N GLN A 36 -3.28 -4.28 17.90
CA GLN A 36 -3.91 -5.11 18.94
C GLN A 36 -4.00 -4.42 20.31
N TYR A 37 -3.13 -3.48 20.62
CA TYR A 37 -3.16 -2.74 21.90
C TYR A 37 -4.36 -1.79 22.00
N PHE A 38 -5.00 -1.48 20.89
CA PHE A 38 -6.18 -0.63 20.82
C PHE A 38 -7.49 -1.41 20.63
N GLN A 39 -7.41 -2.75 20.62
CA GLN A 39 -8.59 -3.64 20.60
C GLN A 39 -9.05 -3.88 22.03
N LEU A 40 -10.35 -3.75 22.26
CA LEU A 40 -10.94 -4.00 23.57
C LEU A 40 -11.19 -5.51 23.73
N GLU A 41 -10.79 -6.07 24.88
CA GLU A 41 -11.26 -7.38 25.27
C GLU A 41 -12.73 -7.30 25.69
N GLU A 42 -13.57 -8.21 25.17
CA GLU A 42 -15.05 -8.22 25.38
C GLU A 42 -15.49 -8.51 26.81
N LYS A 43 -14.60 -8.53 27.79
CA LYS A 43 -14.87 -8.99 29.18
C LYS A 43 -15.50 -7.96 30.12
N ASN A 44 -15.80 -6.73 29.69
CA ASN A 44 -16.29 -5.66 30.57
C ASN A 44 -17.76 -5.28 30.31
N SER A 45 -18.43 -4.69 31.35
CA SER A 45 -19.81 -4.19 31.23
C SER A 45 -19.94 -3.10 30.15
N SER A 46 -21.11 -3.00 29.51
CA SER A 46 -21.35 -2.13 28.34
C SER A 46 -20.94 -0.66 28.53
N PHE A 47 -21.11 -0.08 29.71
CA PHE A 47 -20.78 1.32 29.98
C PHE A 47 -19.26 1.55 30.09
N ILE A 48 -18.54 0.66 30.78
CA ILE A 48 -17.06 0.71 30.90
C ILE A 48 -16.42 0.48 29.51
N LEU A 49 -17.02 -0.37 28.68
CA LEU A 49 -16.59 -0.58 27.30
C LEU A 49 -16.67 0.69 26.45
N ILE A 50 -17.73 1.50 26.61
CA ILE A 50 -17.89 2.74 25.87
C ILE A 50 -16.81 3.77 26.25
N ILE A 51 -16.57 3.98 27.55
CA ILE A 51 -15.53 4.93 28.03
C ILE A 51 -14.14 4.46 27.60
N ASN A 52 -13.83 3.18 27.77
CA ASN A 52 -12.54 2.61 27.36
C ASN A 52 -12.36 2.70 25.84
N SER A 53 -13.42 2.44 25.06
CA SER A 53 -13.38 2.57 23.60
C SER A 53 -13.03 4.00 23.16
N PHE A 54 -13.65 5.02 23.79
CA PHE A 54 -13.35 6.42 23.51
C PHE A 54 -11.89 6.74 23.85
N TRP A 55 -11.41 6.32 25.03
CA TRP A 55 -10.05 6.56 25.49
C TRP A 55 -9.00 5.86 24.62
N TYR A 56 -9.27 4.63 24.16
CA TYR A 56 -8.39 3.89 23.25
C TYR A 56 -8.34 4.57 21.87
N LYS A 57 -9.50 4.96 21.33
CA LYS A 57 -9.58 5.71 20.07
C LYS A 57 -8.87 7.05 20.15
N PHE A 58 -8.98 7.76 21.29
CA PHE A 58 -8.28 9.01 21.53
C PHE A 58 -6.75 8.81 21.51
N GLN A 59 -6.24 7.85 22.27
CA GLN A 59 -4.81 7.56 22.33
C GLN A 59 -4.26 7.13 20.96
N ASN A 60 -4.97 6.28 20.24
CA ASN A 60 -4.58 5.86 18.89
C ASN A 60 -4.60 7.04 17.91
N LYS A 61 -5.68 7.85 17.92
CA LYS A 61 -5.82 8.98 17.00
C LYS A 61 -4.73 10.03 17.21
N PHE A 62 -4.44 10.40 18.45
CA PHE A 62 -3.46 11.45 18.78
C PHE A 62 -2.06 10.91 19.09
N ILE A 63 -1.89 9.59 19.11
CA ILE A 63 -0.63 8.88 19.35
C ILE A 63 0.02 9.36 20.65
N VAL A 64 -0.74 9.29 21.74
CA VAL A 64 -0.33 9.73 23.09
C VAL A 64 -0.89 8.78 24.15
N GLY A 65 -0.30 8.82 25.35
CA GLY A 65 -0.84 8.18 26.55
C GLY A 65 -0.24 6.82 26.87
N PRO A 66 -0.78 6.15 27.93
CA PRO A 66 -0.20 4.95 28.50
C PRO A 66 -0.10 3.78 27.52
N ILE A 67 -1.06 3.64 26.58
CA ILE A 67 -1.02 2.56 25.58
C ILE A 67 0.18 2.74 24.63
N VAL A 68 0.42 3.97 24.16
CA VAL A 68 1.59 4.25 23.31
C VAL A 68 2.89 3.99 24.07
N ASN A 69 2.96 4.36 25.37
CA ASN A 69 4.12 4.05 26.21
C ASN A 69 4.32 2.53 26.36
N LYS A 70 3.21 1.78 26.56
CA LYS A 70 3.26 0.33 26.64
C LYS A 70 3.73 -0.31 25.34
N ILE A 71 3.24 0.17 24.17
CA ILE A 71 3.73 -0.29 22.86
C ILE A 71 5.26 -0.14 22.77
N ASN A 72 5.80 1.02 23.13
CA ASN A 72 7.23 1.28 23.08
C ASN A 72 8.03 0.41 24.07
N TYR A 73 7.51 0.19 25.27
CA TYR A 73 8.12 -0.71 26.25
C TYR A 73 8.15 -2.17 25.76
N ASP A 74 6.99 -2.67 25.29
CA ASP A 74 6.87 -4.05 24.81
C ASP A 74 7.67 -4.26 23.51
N PHE A 75 7.82 -3.21 22.68
CA PHE A 75 8.67 -3.27 21.49
C PHE A 75 10.15 -3.49 21.85
N ILE A 76 10.66 -2.77 22.85
CA ILE A 76 12.04 -3.01 23.37
C ILE A 76 12.17 -4.46 23.84
N LYS A 77 11.21 -4.96 24.62
CA LYS A 77 11.20 -6.36 25.10
C LYS A 77 11.16 -7.38 23.96
N ALA A 78 10.41 -7.09 22.90
CA ALA A 78 10.38 -7.95 21.71
C ALA A 78 11.76 -7.98 21.01
N VAL A 79 12.45 -6.85 20.91
CA VAL A 79 13.81 -6.76 20.35
C VAL A 79 14.80 -7.52 21.24
N GLU A 80 14.77 -7.32 22.56
CA GLU A 80 15.60 -8.07 23.52
C GLU A 80 15.43 -9.58 23.37
N LYS A 81 14.19 -10.05 23.17
CA LYS A 81 13.87 -11.47 23.04
C LYS A 81 14.32 -12.06 21.71
N CYS A 82 14.07 -11.37 20.58
CA CYS A 82 14.35 -11.93 19.26
C CYS A 82 15.75 -11.58 18.75
N GLN A 83 16.47 -10.60 19.34
CA GLN A 83 17.83 -10.19 18.95
C GLN A 83 17.98 -10.08 17.42
N PRO A 84 17.22 -9.17 16.75
CA PRO A 84 17.17 -9.13 15.31
C PRO A 84 18.41 -8.46 14.70
N ASP A 85 18.86 -8.97 13.55
CA ASP A 85 19.84 -8.28 12.69
C ASP A 85 19.23 -7.04 12.04
N ILE A 86 17.94 -7.14 11.68
CA ILE A 86 17.18 -6.07 11.01
C ILE A 86 15.82 -5.89 11.70
N ILE A 87 15.46 -4.65 11.97
CA ILE A 87 14.09 -4.26 12.31
C ILE A 87 13.51 -3.51 11.11
N SER A 88 12.53 -4.12 10.44
CA SER A 88 11.78 -3.53 9.33
C SER A 88 10.51 -2.88 9.87
N LEU A 89 10.47 -1.55 9.92
CA LEU A 89 9.35 -0.78 10.47
C LEU A 89 8.47 -0.23 9.35
N TYR A 90 7.21 -0.65 9.33
CA TYR A 90 6.22 -0.06 8.45
C TYR A 90 5.38 0.97 9.21
N ARG A 91 5.28 2.20 8.65
CA ARG A 91 4.46 3.29 9.16
C ARG A 91 4.64 3.52 10.67
N ALA A 92 5.88 3.71 11.11
CA ALA A 92 6.30 3.72 12.51
C ALA A 92 5.80 4.96 13.31
N THR A 93 4.52 5.30 13.21
CA THR A 93 3.91 6.46 13.86
C THR A 93 3.86 6.35 15.38
N HIS A 94 3.75 5.12 15.92
CA HIS A 94 3.63 4.84 17.36
C HIS A 94 4.98 4.60 18.05
N ILE A 95 6.07 4.44 17.31
CA ILE A 95 7.41 4.19 17.85
C ILE A 95 8.14 5.52 17.99
N THR A 96 8.65 5.78 19.21
CA THR A 96 9.30 7.07 19.52
C THR A 96 10.79 7.04 19.20
N LYS A 97 11.36 8.21 18.91
CA LYS A 97 12.80 8.42 18.77
C LYS A 97 13.59 7.86 19.95
N LYS A 98 13.09 8.09 21.19
CA LYS A 98 13.73 7.58 22.43
C LYS A 98 13.83 6.05 22.41
N THR A 99 12.79 5.37 21.95
CA THR A 99 12.74 3.92 21.83
C THR A 99 13.78 3.39 20.85
N LEU A 100 13.85 3.98 19.65
CA LEU A 100 14.83 3.57 18.63
C LEU A 100 16.26 3.81 19.10
N ARG A 101 16.54 4.97 19.71
CA ARG A 101 17.86 5.25 20.31
C ARG A 101 18.25 4.23 21.37
N LYS A 102 17.30 3.88 22.26
CA LYS A 102 17.57 2.86 23.28
C LYS A 102 17.93 1.52 22.64
N ILE A 103 17.16 1.10 21.64
CA ILE A 103 17.42 -0.15 20.89
C ILE A 103 18.83 -0.12 20.27
N LYS A 104 19.21 0.97 19.60
CA LYS A 104 20.53 1.12 18.97
C LYS A 104 21.67 1.11 19.98
N ASN A 105 21.48 1.74 21.15
CA ASN A 105 22.49 1.74 22.22
C ASN A 105 22.71 0.36 22.85
N GLU A 106 21.63 -0.40 23.06
CA GLU A 106 21.67 -1.73 23.66
C GLU A 106 22.01 -2.83 22.65
N ASN A 107 21.69 -2.61 21.36
CA ASN A 107 21.93 -3.55 20.26
C ASN A 107 22.53 -2.81 19.05
N PRO A 108 23.79 -2.36 19.11
CA PRO A 108 24.39 -1.51 18.07
C PRO A 108 24.52 -2.20 16.70
N SER A 109 24.54 -3.54 16.68
CA SER A 109 24.58 -4.35 15.46
C SER A 109 23.24 -4.49 14.74
N THR A 110 22.12 -4.10 15.39
CA THR A 110 20.78 -4.15 14.80
C THR A 110 20.57 -2.95 13.86
N TYR A 111 20.13 -3.21 12.63
CA TYR A 111 19.82 -2.17 11.65
C TYR A 111 18.33 -1.82 11.63
N LEU A 112 18.03 -0.53 11.61
CA LEU A 112 16.67 0.01 11.59
C LEU A 112 16.32 0.45 10.17
N ILE A 113 15.37 -0.23 9.53
CA ILE A 113 14.88 0.09 8.19
C ILE A 113 13.44 0.58 8.30
N SER A 114 13.13 1.74 7.70
CA SER A 114 11.79 2.34 7.72
C SER A 114 11.17 2.39 6.33
N HIS A 115 9.87 2.09 6.23
CA HIS A 115 9.08 2.18 5.00
C HIS A 115 7.69 2.78 5.26
N ASN A 116 7.26 3.70 4.41
CA ASN A 116 5.91 4.27 4.43
C ASN A 116 5.38 4.40 3.00
N GLU A 117 4.16 3.90 2.74
CA GLU A 117 3.46 4.16 1.47
C GLU A 117 2.68 5.48 1.51
N ASP A 118 2.17 5.91 2.68
CA ASP A 118 1.65 7.27 2.83
C ASP A 118 2.77 8.31 2.81
N ASP A 119 2.47 9.50 2.31
CA ASP A 119 3.44 10.60 2.30
C ASP A 119 3.49 11.33 3.65
N PRO A 120 4.55 11.17 4.46
CA PRO A 120 4.63 11.80 5.76
C PRO A 120 4.86 13.31 5.68
N PHE A 121 5.22 13.85 4.52
CA PHE A 121 5.51 15.28 4.31
C PHE A 121 4.34 16.06 3.71
N THR A 122 3.22 15.38 3.37
CA THR A 122 2.05 16.08 2.85
C THR A 122 1.35 16.89 3.95
N LYS A 123 0.94 18.12 3.59
CA LYS A 123 0.17 19.00 4.49
C LYS A 123 -1.27 18.50 4.71
N GLY A 124 -1.71 17.50 3.96
CA GLY A 124 -3.05 16.92 4.09
C GLY A 124 -3.24 16.01 5.31
N HIS A 125 -2.16 15.57 5.95
CA HIS A 125 -2.21 14.79 7.18
C HIS A 125 -2.14 15.67 8.43
N PRO A 126 -2.84 15.30 9.54
CA PRO A 126 -2.69 15.99 10.81
C PRO A 126 -1.25 15.92 11.32
N TYR A 127 -0.73 17.02 11.85
CA TYR A 127 0.64 17.12 12.38
C TYR A 127 0.98 15.99 13.38
N TRP A 128 0.06 15.64 14.28
CA TRP A 128 0.31 14.62 15.30
C TRP A 128 0.51 13.21 14.75
N LEU A 129 0.03 12.93 13.53
CA LEU A 129 0.15 11.60 12.92
C LEU A 129 1.61 11.21 12.70
N TRP A 130 2.41 12.12 12.15
CA TRP A 130 3.78 11.84 11.73
C TRP A 130 4.87 12.39 12.68
N ARG A 131 4.51 13.05 13.77
CA ARG A 131 5.49 13.72 14.65
C ARG A 131 6.56 12.81 15.23
N ASN A 132 6.17 11.58 15.68
CA ASN A 132 7.14 10.62 16.21
C ASN A 132 8.06 10.13 15.10
N PHE A 133 7.48 9.80 13.93
CA PHE A 133 8.22 9.37 12.77
C PHE A 133 9.21 10.44 12.30
N HIS A 134 8.77 11.69 12.10
CA HIS A 134 9.66 12.79 11.71
C HIS A 134 10.83 12.98 12.68
N SER A 135 10.54 12.98 13.98
CA SER A 135 11.60 13.11 14.98
C SER A 135 12.60 11.95 14.97
N ALA A 136 12.17 10.79 14.51
CA ALA A 136 12.96 9.55 14.50
C ALA A 136 13.72 9.30 13.20
N ILE A 137 13.49 10.07 12.12
CA ILE A 137 14.15 9.88 10.83
C ILE A 137 15.68 9.72 10.96
N PRO A 138 16.42 10.53 11.75
CA PRO A 138 17.88 10.38 11.90
C PRO A 138 18.33 9.10 12.60
N GLU A 139 17.42 8.37 13.25
CA GLU A 139 17.75 7.13 13.96
C GLU A 139 17.72 5.89 13.05
N TYR A 140 17.04 5.98 11.90
CA TYR A 140 17.02 4.89 10.93
C TYR A 140 18.34 4.77 10.19
N ASP A 141 18.79 3.54 9.98
CA ASP A 141 19.98 3.25 9.19
C ASP A 141 19.67 3.28 7.69
N LEU A 142 18.41 2.96 7.32
CA LEU A 142 17.90 3.07 5.95
C LEU A 142 16.44 3.51 5.96
N VAL A 143 16.12 4.53 5.18
CA VAL A 143 14.73 4.96 4.90
C VAL A 143 14.37 4.60 3.48
N LEU A 144 13.28 3.85 3.30
CA LEU A 144 12.76 3.46 2.00
C LEU A 144 11.70 4.47 1.55
N ALA A 145 12.06 5.31 0.60
CA ALA A 145 11.17 6.31 0.03
C ALA A 145 10.23 5.66 -1.00
N HIS A 146 8.92 5.79 -0.78
CA HIS A 146 7.91 5.30 -1.73
C HIS A 146 7.78 6.18 -2.99
N ARG A 147 8.15 7.48 -2.90
CA ARG A 147 8.08 8.47 -4.00
C ARG A 147 9.43 9.09 -4.22
N LEU A 148 9.82 9.31 -5.47
CA LEU A 148 11.11 9.94 -5.81
C LEU A 148 11.28 11.29 -5.13
N ARG A 149 10.24 12.12 -5.07
CA ARG A 149 10.28 13.43 -4.40
C ARG A 149 10.51 13.36 -2.88
N ASN A 150 10.17 12.23 -2.26
CA ASN A 150 10.41 12.06 -0.83
C ASN A 150 11.88 11.73 -0.51
N VAL A 151 12.70 11.33 -1.48
CA VAL A 151 14.13 11.05 -1.28
C VAL A 151 14.82 12.30 -0.69
N GLU A 152 14.78 13.42 -1.40
CA GLU A 152 15.34 14.68 -0.94
C GLU A 152 14.73 15.17 0.39
N GLN A 153 13.41 14.96 0.58
CA GLN A 153 12.74 15.35 1.82
C GLN A 153 13.24 14.54 3.02
N TYR A 154 13.50 13.25 2.86
CA TYR A 154 14.09 12.40 3.90
C TYR A 154 15.54 12.79 4.20
N GLU A 155 16.34 13.06 3.17
CA GLU A 155 17.72 13.54 3.33
C GLU A 155 17.75 14.86 4.10
N ASN A 156 16.90 15.84 3.72
CA ASN A 156 16.76 17.11 4.42
C ASN A 156 16.25 16.97 5.86
N ALA A 157 15.50 15.89 6.17
CA ALA A 157 15.06 15.54 7.51
C ALA A 157 16.14 14.81 8.34
N GLY A 158 17.32 14.57 7.77
CA GLY A 158 18.48 13.97 8.44
C GLY A 158 18.54 12.44 8.35
N ALA A 159 17.90 11.83 7.37
CA ALA A 159 18.07 10.40 7.10
C ALA A 159 19.52 10.10 6.69
N LYS A 160 20.10 9.02 7.24
CA LYS A 160 21.49 8.61 6.96
C LYS A 160 21.64 8.03 5.56
N ASN A 161 20.73 7.15 5.19
CA ASN A 161 20.65 6.53 3.87
C ASN A 161 19.19 6.51 3.41
N VAL A 162 18.95 6.87 2.15
CA VAL A 162 17.62 6.86 1.54
C VAL A 162 17.69 6.12 0.23
N ASN A 163 16.84 5.12 0.05
CA ASN A 163 16.68 4.43 -1.22
C ASN A 163 15.23 4.50 -1.70
N PHE A 164 15.06 4.64 -3.01
CA PHE A 164 13.73 4.65 -3.62
C PHE A 164 13.23 3.23 -3.81
N LEU A 165 12.17 2.85 -3.10
CA LEU A 165 11.52 1.55 -3.19
C LEU A 165 10.09 1.71 -3.72
N ARG A 166 9.84 1.29 -4.96
CA ARG A 166 8.48 1.23 -5.51
C ARG A 166 7.64 0.19 -4.79
N SER A 167 6.32 0.41 -4.79
CA SER A 167 5.36 -0.59 -4.36
C SER A 167 5.45 -1.87 -5.17
N TRP A 168 4.71 -2.87 -4.77
CA TRP A 168 4.74 -4.23 -5.31
C TRP A 168 3.35 -4.86 -5.34
N PHE A 169 3.21 -5.97 -6.04
CA PHE A 169 2.13 -6.93 -5.79
C PHE A 169 2.63 -8.10 -4.95
N ASP A 170 1.74 -8.74 -4.21
CA ASP A 170 2.03 -9.98 -3.49
C ASP A 170 1.45 -11.16 -4.29
N PRO A 171 2.27 -12.05 -4.88
CA PRO A 171 1.79 -13.17 -5.70
C PRO A 171 0.86 -14.13 -4.96
N LYS A 172 0.97 -14.23 -3.62
CA LYS A 172 0.10 -15.06 -2.79
C LYS A 172 -1.29 -14.47 -2.62
N ARG A 173 -1.42 -13.15 -2.76
CA ARG A 173 -2.68 -12.41 -2.60
C ARG A 173 -3.30 -11.98 -3.92
N THR A 174 -2.47 -11.54 -4.86
CA THR A 174 -2.91 -10.93 -6.13
C THR A 174 -2.38 -11.74 -7.31
N HIS A 175 -3.27 -12.48 -7.94
CA HIS A 175 -2.98 -13.36 -9.07
C HIS A 175 -4.22 -13.57 -9.94
N ALA A 176 -4.00 -14.07 -11.13
CA ALA A 176 -5.11 -14.42 -12.02
C ALA A 176 -5.92 -15.58 -11.47
N VAL A 177 -7.26 -15.45 -11.48
CA VAL A 177 -8.20 -16.47 -11.03
C VAL A 177 -9.21 -16.83 -12.12
N LYS A 178 -9.61 -18.08 -12.17
CA LYS A 178 -10.67 -18.56 -13.08
C LYS A 178 -12.04 -18.32 -12.43
N LEU A 179 -12.91 -17.59 -13.13
CA LEU A 179 -14.24 -17.27 -12.64
C LEU A 179 -15.22 -18.42 -12.87
N SER A 180 -15.95 -18.81 -11.83
CA SER A 180 -17.12 -19.69 -11.91
C SER A 180 -18.28 -18.98 -12.63
N SER A 181 -19.36 -19.69 -12.93
CA SER A 181 -20.58 -19.10 -13.50
C SER A 181 -21.18 -18.02 -12.58
N ASN A 182 -21.20 -18.29 -11.27
CA ASN A 182 -21.69 -17.33 -10.26
C ASN A 182 -20.77 -16.10 -10.15
N ASP A 183 -19.44 -16.30 -10.20
CA ASP A 183 -18.50 -15.18 -10.20
C ASP A 183 -18.69 -14.28 -11.42
N LYS A 184 -18.94 -14.87 -12.60
CA LYS A 184 -19.23 -14.10 -13.82
C LYS A 184 -20.47 -13.24 -13.68
N LEU A 185 -21.54 -13.73 -13.03
CA LEU A 185 -22.73 -12.91 -12.74
C LEU A 185 -22.39 -11.72 -11.85
N LYS A 186 -21.59 -11.95 -10.81
CA LYS A 186 -21.20 -10.92 -9.83
C LYS A 186 -20.16 -9.94 -10.37
N PHE A 187 -19.13 -10.39 -11.08
CA PHE A 187 -17.94 -9.59 -11.38
C PHE A 187 -17.77 -9.21 -12.86
N LYS A 188 -18.40 -9.89 -13.82
CA LYS A 188 -18.21 -9.58 -15.24
C LYS A 188 -18.69 -8.16 -15.59
N CYS A 189 -17.79 -7.35 -16.17
CA CYS A 189 -18.05 -5.98 -16.61
C CYS A 189 -17.07 -5.55 -17.71
N ASP A 190 -17.30 -4.36 -18.29
CA ASP A 190 -16.34 -3.77 -19.22
C ASP A 190 -15.21 -3.09 -18.45
N VAL A 191 -15.57 -2.32 -17.41
CA VAL A 191 -14.64 -1.52 -16.63
C VAL A 191 -14.87 -1.77 -15.14
N VAL A 192 -13.79 -1.99 -14.40
CA VAL A 192 -13.81 -2.05 -12.93
C VAL A 192 -12.92 -0.97 -12.32
N PHE A 193 -13.40 -0.36 -11.26
CA PHE A 193 -12.57 0.37 -10.32
C PHE A 193 -12.75 -0.18 -8.91
N ALA A 194 -11.67 -0.57 -8.25
CA ALA A 194 -11.68 -1.06 -6.87
C ALA A 194 -10.73 -0.18 -6.03
N GLY A 195 -11.29 0.69 -5.17
CA GLY A 195 -10.46 1.62 -4.40
C GLY A 195 -11.24 2.57 -3.51
N HIS A 196 -10.50 3.40 -2.78
CA HIS A 196 -11.07 4.43 -1.92
C HIS A 196 -11.61 5.61 -2.74
N PHE A 197 -12.58 6.31 -2.17
CA PHE A 197 -13.04 7.60 -2.67
C PHE A 197 -12.03 8.69 -2.28
N GLU A 198 -11.71 9.56 -3.23
CA GLU A 198 -11.11 10.87 -3.02
C GLU A 198 -11.92 11.89 -3.82
N ASP A 199 -12.06 13.11 -3.27
CA ASP A 199 -12.73 14.22 -3.95
C ASP A 199 -11.71 14.93 -4.86
N ASP A 200 -11.43 14.31 -6.00
CA ASP A 200 -10.34 14.67 -6.92
C ASP A 200 -10.77 14.68 -8.39
N GLY A 201 -12.09 14.64 -8.65
CA GLY A 201 -12.65 14.62 -9.98
C GLY A 201 -12.90 13.23 -10.57
N ARG A 202 -12.59 12.14 -9.81
CA ARG A 202 -12.81 10.76 -10.30
C ARG A 202 -14.28 10.43 -10.59
N ILE A 203 -15.22 11.11 -9.95
CA ILE A 203 -16.66 10.91 -10.17
C ILE A 203 -17.02 11.23 -11.63
N GLU A 204 -16.55 12.34 -12.16
CA GLU A 204 -16.83 12.78 -13.52
C GLU A 204 -16.28 11.81 -14.57
N TYR A 205 -15.17 11.14 -14.29
CA TYR A 205 -14.63 10.07 -15.14
C TYR A 205 -15.53 8.83 -15.09
N LEU A 206 -16.01 8.45 -13.91
CA LEU A 206 -16.90 7.29 -13.73
C LEU A 206 -18.28 7.54 -14.36
N GLU A 207 -18.81 8.76 -14.26
CA GLU A 207 -20.05 9.19 -14.95
C GLU A 207 -19.90 9.09 -16.45
N GLU A 208 -18.78 9.58 -17.00
CA GLU A 208 -18.50 9.55 -18.43
C GLU A 208 -18.45 8.10 -18.97
N ILE A 209 -17.88 7.16 -18.20
CA ILE A 209 -17.86 5.74 -18.55
C ILE A 209 -19.28 5.20 -18.71
N VAL A 210 -20.16 5.46 -17.74
CA VAL A 210 -21.55 4.99 -17.78
C VAL A 210 -22.36 5.68 -18.86
N ASN A 211 -22.17 7.00 -19.07
CA ASN A 211 -22.84 7.77 -20.08
C ASN A 211 -22.49 7.31 -21.51
N ASN A 212 -21.28 6.76 -21.71
CA ASN A 212 -20.86 6.16 -22.99
C ASN A 212 -21.23 4.67 -23.11
N GLY A 213 -22.09 4.14 -22.23
CA GLY A 213 -22.69 2.81 -22.34
C GLY A 213 -21.82 1.66 -21.84
N PHE A 214 -20.68 1.92 -21.22
CA PHE A 214 -19.85 0.86 -20.65
C PHE A 214 -20.44 0.32 -19.35
N LYS A 215 -20.38 -1.00 -19.18
CA LYS A 215 -20.76 -1.66 -17.95
C LYS A 215 -19.69 -1.44 -16.89
N LEU A 216 -19.91 -0.50 -15.98
CA LEU A 216 -19.02 -0.19 -14.86
C LEU A 216 -19.37 -1.04 -13.64
N LYS A 217 -18.34 -1.59 -12.99
CA LYS A 217 -18.41 -2.05 -11.60
C LYS A 217 -17.47 -1.25 -10.73
N LEU A 218 -17.98 -0.85 -9.57
CA LEU A 218 -17.26 -0.07 -8.59
C LEU A 218 -17.24 -0.83 -7.26
N PHE A 219 -16.07 -0.91 -6.63
CA PHE A 219 -15.87 -1.53 -5.33
C PHE A 219 -15.08 -0.61 -4.42
N GLY A 220 -15.51 -0.49 -3.17
CA GLY A 220 -14.83 0.34 -2.19
C GLY A 220 -15.66 0.56 -0.93
N PRO A 221 -15.14 1.27 0.07
CA PRO A 221 -15.85 1.52 1.32
C PRO A 221 -17.10 2.37 1.10
N GLY A 222 -18.28 1.76 1.16
CA GLY A 222 -19.57 2.43 0.92
C GLY A 222 -19.78 3.66 1.79
N LYS A 223 -19.25 3.66 3.02
CA LYS A 223 -19.30 4.82 3.92
C LYS A 223 -18.84 6.13 3.26
N TYR A 224 -17.85 6.08 2.38
CA TYR A 224 -17.30 7.26 1.71
C TYR A 224 -17.88 7.45 0.31
N TRP A 225 -18.16 6.36 -0.41
CA TRP A 225 -18.68 6.38 -1.76
C TRP A 225 -20.18 6.68 -1.85
N ASP A 226 -21.00 6.01 -1.05
CA ASP A 226 -22.46 6.06 -1.16
C ASP A 226 -23.05 7.48 -1.08
N PRO A 227 -22.58 8.38 -0.17
CA PRO A 227 -23.11 9.74 -0.12
C PRO A 227 -22.91 10.54 -1.41
N VAL A 228 -21.80 10.27 -2.12
CA VAL A 228 -21.46 10.95 -3.39
C VAL A 228 -22.20 10.30 -4.55
N LEU A 229 -22.20 8.97 -4.63
CA LEU A 229 -22.87 8.22 -5.70
C LEU A 229 -24.39 8.47 -5.73
N ARG A 230 -25.06 8.64 -4.56
CA ARG A 230 -26.48 8.96 -4.49
C ARG A 230 -26.83 10.29 -5.19
N LYS A 231 -25.89 11.23 -5.24
CA LYS A 231 -26.06 12.54 -5.90
C LYS A 231 -25.86 12.47 -7.42
N SER A 232 -25.16 11.44 -7.89
CA SER A 232 -24.88 11.23 -9.30
C SER A 232 -26.02 10.48 -10.00
N LYS A 233 -26.67 11.08 -10.98
CA LYS A 233 -27.75 10.44 -11.73
C LYS A 233 -27.29 9.13 -12.42
N PRO A 234 -26.13 9.09 -13.13
CA PRO A 234 -25.69 7.87 -13.81
C PRO A 234 -25.13 6.81 -12.84
N LEU A 235 -24.60 7.18 -11.66
CA LEU A 235 -23.92 6.23 -10.75
C LEU A 235 -24.75 5.76 -9.56
N ARG A 236 -25.90 6.41 -9.26
CA ARG A 236 -26.70 6.10 -8.07
C ARG A 236 -27.20 4.65 -7.98
N HIS A 237 -27.30 3.96 -9.11
CA HIS A 237 -27.71 2.56 -9.18
C HIS A 237 -26.65 1.59 -8.62
N LEU A 238 -25.40 2.05 -8.39
CA LEU A 238 -24.31 1.27 -7.82
C LEU A 238 -24.40 1.18 -6.30
N VAL A 239 -25.25 1.99 -5.65
CA VAL A 239 -25.42 2.02 -4.18
C VAL A 239 -26.38 0.91 -3.73
N PRO A 240 -26.11 0.19 -2.62
CA PRO A 240 -24.95 0.32 -1.72
C PRO A 240 -23.69 -0.31 -2.29
N LEU A 241 -22.56 0.40 -2.13
CA LEU A 241 -21.31 -0.09 -2.63
C LEU A 241 -20.73 -1.18 -1.73
N GLN A 242 -20.24 -2.24 -2.35
CA GLN A 242 -19.56 -3.33 -1.65
C GLN A 242 -18.05 -3.15 -1.71
N GLN A 243 -17.37 -3.55 -0.65
CA GLN A 243 -15.93 -3.66 -0.60
C GLN A 243 -15.51 -5.09 -0.93
N VAL A 244 -14.42 -5.26 -1.66
CA VAL A 244 -13.86 -6.57 -2.03
C VAL A 244 -12.44 -6.71 -1.48
N TRP A 245 -12.12 -7.91 -0.99
CA TRP A 245 -10.82 -8.27 -0.42
C TRP A 245 -10.43 -9.68 -0.85
N GLY A 246 -9.13 -9.99 -0.79
CA GLY A 246 -8.63 -11.33 -1.09
C GLY A 246 -9.09 -11.85 -2.44
N ASP A 247 -9.67 -13.04 -2.49
CA ASP A 247 -10.12 -13.68 -3.73
C ASP A 247 -11.19 -12.87 -4.47
N ASP A 248 -12.11 -12.20 -3.75
CA ASP A 248 -13.13 -11.35 -4.39
C ASP A 248 -12.51 -10.13 -5.09
N TYR A 249 -11.39 -9.59 -4.58
CA TYR A 249 -10.63 -8.55 -5.27
C TYR A 249 -10.02 -9.07 -6.58
N ASN A 250 -9.37 -10.25 -6.55
CA ASN A 250 -8.86 -10.89 -7.74
C ASN A 250 -9.97 -11.18 -8.76
N LYS A 251 -11.13 -11.70 -8.30
CA LYS A 251 -12.29 -11.95 -9.15
C LYS A 251 -12.87 -10.68 -9.77
N ALA A 252 -12.87 -9.57 -9.01
CA ALA A 252 -13.32 -8.28 -9.53
C ALA A 252 -12.43 -7.77 -10.66
N LEU A 253 -11.10 -7.90 -10.51
CA LEU A 253 -10.14 -7.54 -11.56
C LEU A 253 -10.25 -8.48 -12.76
N CYS A 254 -10.18 -9.80 -12.54
CA CYS A 254 -10.26 -10.81 -13.62
C CYS A 254 -11.61 -10.83 -14.34
N GLY A 255 -12.69 -10.33 -13.72
CA GLY A 255 -14.02 -10.24 -14.31
C GLY A 255 -14.21 -9.06 -15.26
N ALA A 256 -13.30 -8.11 -15.24
CA ALA A 256 -13.36 -6.92 -16.06
C ALA A 256 -12.53 -7.06 -17.34
N LYS A 257 -12.95 -6.35 -18.39
CA LYS A 257 -12.12 -6.19 -19.59
C LYS A 257 -10.96 -5.23 -19.33
N VAL A 258 -11.21 -4.18 -18.53
CA VAL A 258 -10.24 -3.15 -18.14
C VAL A 258 -10.39 -2.83 -16.66
N ALA A 259 -9.28 -2.67 -15.95
CA ALA A 259 -9.27 -2.16 -14.59
C ALA A 259 -8.63 -0.77 -14.52
N LEU A 260 -9.35 0.16 -13.88
CA LEU A 260 -8.91 1.54 -13.73
C LEU A 260 -8.02 1.75 -12.51
N CYS A 261 -7.09 2.67 -12.64
CA CYS A 261 -6.32 3.20 -11.53
C CYS A 261 -6.33 4.73 -11.54
N PHE A 262 -6.83 5.33 -10.45
CA PHE A 262 -6.69 6.76 -10.16
C PHE A 262 -5.57 6.98 -9.15
N MET A 263 -4.84 8.09 -9.31
CA MET A 263 -3.75 8.50 -8.41
C MET A 263 -4.29 9.26 -7.21
N SER A 264 -3.69 9.10 -6.04
CA SER A 264 -4.05 9.91 -4.87
C SER A 264 -3.51 11.34 -5.02
N LYS A 265 -4.42 12.31 -5.06
CA LYS A 265 -4.04 13.74 -5.05
C LYS A 265 -3.53 14.16 -3.68
N LEU A 266 -4.07 13.57 -2.60
CA LEU A 266 -3.62 13.81 -1.23
C LEU A 266 -2.14 13.47 -1.07
N ASN A 267 -1.75 12.27 -1.51
CA ASN A 267 -0.38 11.79 -1.43
C ASN A 267 0.49 12.25 -2.62
N LYS A 268 -0.10 12.98 -3.59
CA LYS A 268 0.57 13.38 -4.83
C LYS A 268 1.23 12.17 -5.51
N ASP A 269 0.48 11.09 -5.63
CA ASP A 269 0.99 9.85 -6.21
C ASP A 269 1.29 10.01 -7.70
N THR A 270 2.35 9.38 -8.15
CA THR A 270 2.73 9.20 -9.54
C THR A 270 2.51 7.76 -10.01
N TYR A 271 2.26 6.87 -9.07
CA TYR A 271 1.80 5.48 -9.25
C TYR A 271 1.18 5.00 -7.93
N THR A 272 0.48 3.88 -7.95
CA THR A 272 -0.05 3.21 -6.75
C THR A 272 0.24 1.71 -6.82
N ARG A 273 0.02 0.98 -5.73
CA ARG A 273 0.13 -0.48 -5.71
C ARG A 273 -0.71 -1.15 -6.80
N ARG A 274 -1.90 -0.62 -7.11
CA ARG A 274 -2.79 -1.14 -8.16
C ARG A 274 -2.14 -1.16 -9.54
N CYS A 275 -1.16 -0.31 -9.79
CA CYS A 275 -0.41 -0.33 -11.05
C CYS A 275 0.40 -1.62 -11.23
N PHE A 276 0.68 -2.36 -10.16
CA PHE A 276 1.33 -3.67 -10.18
C PHE A 276 0.33 -4.81 -9.98
N GLU A 277 -0.68 -4.63 -9.11
CA GLU A 277 -1.70 -5.63 -8.82
C GLU A 277 -2.59 -5.94 -10.02
N ILE A 278 -3.03 -4.92 -10.75
CA ILE A 278 -3.92 -5.10 -11.92
C ILE A 278 -3.24 -5.98 -12.98
N PRO A 279 -2.03 -5.64 -13.48
CA PRO A 279 -1.36 -6.51 -14.45
C PRO A 279 -1.03 -7.91 -13.89
N ALA A 280 -0.76 -8.03 -12.58
CA ALA A 280 -0.51 -9.33 -11.94
C ALA A 280 -1.72 -10.29 -12.07
N THR A 281 -2.95 -9.77 -12.18
CA THR A 281 -4.16 -10.57 -12.45
C THR A 281 -4.41 -10.87 -13.94
N ASN A 282 -3.48 -10.51 -14.82
CA ASN A 282 -3.63 -10.62 -16.28
C ASN A 282 -4.82 -9.78 -16.81
N THR A 283 -5.08 -8.62 -16.18
CA THR A 283 -6.10 -7.64 -16.57
C THR A 283 -5.42 -6.38 -17.12
N VAL A 284 -6.01 -5.74 -18.12
CA VAL A 284 -5.46 -4.50 -18.68
C VAL A 284 -5.53 -3.38 -17.65
N LEU A 285 -4.38 -2.78 -17.34
CA LEU A 285 -4.28 -1.55 -16.56
C LEU A 285 -4.57 -0.34 -17.44
N VAL A 286 -5.57 0.46 -17.08
CA VAL A 286 -5.76 1.81 -17.61
C VAL A 286 -5.72 2.79 -16.45
N SER A 287 -4.75 3.70 -16.47
CA SER A 287 -4.45 4.59 -15.34
C SER A 287 -4.45 6.05 -15.75
N GLU A 288 -4.64 6.94 -14.76
CA GLU A 288 -4.22 8.34 -14.95
C GLU A 288 -2.74 8.37 -15.37
N TYR A 289 -2.41 9.32 -16.26
CA TYR A 289 -1.04 9.50 -16.75
C TYR A 289 -0.15 10.09 -15.66
N SER A 290 1.07 9.57 -15.57
CA SER A 290 2.21 10.23 -14.94
C SER A 290 3.49 9.88 -15.70
N ASP A 291 4.47 10.77 -15.68
CA ASP A 291 5.78 10.52 -16.33
C ASP A 291 6.46 9.28 -15.73
N GLU A 292 6.35 9.08 -14.43
CA GLU A 292 6.92 7.92 -13.77
C GLU A 292 6.25 6.62 -14.23
N LEU A 293 4.92 6.57 -14.26
CA LEU A 293 4.20 5.36 -14.66
C LEU A 293 4.38 5.05 -16.14
N SER A 294 4.41 6.08 -17.00
CA SER A 294 4.68 5.93 -18.44
C SER A 294 6.10 5.47 -18.76
N SER A 295 7.05 5.65 -17.82
CA SER A 295 8.40 5.08 -17.93
C SER A 295 8.48 3.60 -17.54
N LEU A 296 7.49 3.09 -16.79
CA LEU A 296 7.42 1.69 -16.36
C LEU A 296 6.75 0.77 -17.38
N TYR A 297 5.78 1.30 -18.13
CA TYR A 297 4.99 0.53 -19.09
C TYR A 297 4.93 1.23 -20.45
N ASN A 298 5.04 0.45 -21.51
CA ASN A 298 4.84 0.92 -22.87
C ASN A 298 3.34 1.09 -23.13
N ALA A 299 2.90 2.34 -23.35
CA ALA A 299 1.51 2.68 -23.60
C ALA A 299 0.96 1.95 -24.84
N GLY A 300 -0.23 1.38 -24.73
CA GLY A 300 -0.87 0.57 -25.78
C GLY A 300 -0.27 -0.81 -25.99
N VAL A 301 0.79 -1.18 -25.25
CA VAL A 301 1.47 -2.49 -25.35
C VAL A 301 1.40 -3.29 -24.06
N GLU A 302 1.61 -2.65 -22.90
CA GLU A 302 1.66 -3.29 -21.57
C GLU A 302 0.62 -2.72 -20.61
N ALA A 303 0.23 -1.46 -20.82
CA ALA A 303 -0.82 -0.72 -20.09
C ALA A 303 -1.27 0.45 -20.96
N ASP A 304 -2.21 1.26 -20.47
CA ASP A 304 -2.56 2.50 -21.13
C ASP A 304 -2.85 3.62 -20.13
N PHE A 305 -2.74 4.89 -20.61
CA PHE A 305 -2.81 6.06 -19.75
C PHE A 305 -3.70 7.13 -20.35
N PHE A 306 -4.49 7.79 -19.49
CA PHE A 306 -5.35 8.90 -19.90
C PHE A 306 -4.99 10.18 -19.14
N LYS A 307 -5.11 11.32 -19.84
CA LYS A 307 -4.98 12.68 -19.30
C LYS A 307 -6.32 13.41 -19.27
N SER A 308 -7.31 12.89 -19.98
CA SER A 308 -8.64 13.48 -20.09
C SER A 308 -9.73 12.41 -20.15
N LYS A 309 -10.99 12.84 -19.94
CA LYS A 309 -12.17 11.96 -20.07
C LYS A 309 -12.32 11.44 -21.50
N GLN A 310 -12.05 12.26 -22.49
CA GLN A 310 -12.11 11.89 -23.91
C GLN A 310 -11.10 10.80 -24.26
N GLU A 311 -9.84 10.95 -23.81
CA GLU A 311 -8.81 9.91 -23.99
C GLU A 311 -9.21 8.61 -23.31
N LEU A 312 -9.72 8.67 -22.06
CA LEU A 312 -10.20 7.49 -21.35
C LEU A 312 -11.25 6.75 -22.18
N ILE A 313 -12.27 7.44 -22.69
CA ILE A 313 -13.34 6.83 -23.49
C ILE A 313 -12.79 6.20 -24.78
N GLN A 314 -11.87 6.86 -25.48
CA GLN A 314 -11.22 6.30 -26.66
C GLN A 314 -10.44 5.00 -26.34
N ILE A 315 -9.69 5.00 -25.25
CA ILE A 315 -8.96 3.83 -24.76
C ILE A 315 -9.93 2.68 -24.44
N LEU A 316 -11.03 2.98 -23.73
CA LEU A 316 -12.03 1.97 -23.37
C LEU A 316 -12.70 1.36 -24.60
N HIS A 317 -13.07 2.16 -25.61
CA HIS A 317 -13.65 1.63 -26.84
C HIS A 317 -12.70 0.65 -27.53
N ARG A 318 -11.41 0.96 -27.59
CA ARG A 318 -10.39 0.07 -28.19
C ARG A 318 -10.34 -1.26 -27.47
N TYR A 319 -10.20 -1.27 -26.14
CA TYR A 319 -10.09 -2.50 -25.37
C TYR A 319 -11.37 -3.30 -25.23
N VAL A 320 -12.54 -2.64 -25.25
CA VAL A 320 -13.82 -3.33 -25.12
C VAL A 320 -14.22 -4.02 -26.43
N ASN A 321 -13.91 -3.41 -27.58
CA ASN A 321 -14.32 -3.89 -28.89
C ASN A 321 -13.29 -4.84 -29.54
N ASP A 322 -12.00 -4.74 -29.20
CA ASP A 322 -10.95 -5.62 -29.73
C ASP A 322 -10.45 -6.57 -28.63
N GLU A 323 -10.99 -7.79 -28.63
CA GLU A 323 -10.63 -8.82 -27.65
C GLU A 323 -9.20 -9.32 -27.82
N ALA A 324 -8.75 -9.52 -29.06
CA ALA A 324 -7.42 -10.04 -29.35
C ALA A 324 -6.34 -9.02 -28.89
N TYR A 325 -6.55 -7.75 -29.17
CA TYR A 325 -5.68 -6.68 -28.72
C TYR A 325 -5.67 -6.57 -27.19
N ARG A 326 -6.85 -6.57 -26.56
CA ARG A 326 -6.96 -6.55 -25.09
C ARG A 326 -6.18 -7.68 -24.43
N ILE A 327 -6.32 -8.91 -24.92
CA ILE A 327 -5.63 -10.08 -24.37
C ILE A 327 -4.12 -9.94 -24.58
N SER A 328 -3.66 -9.41 -25.71
CA SER A 328 -2.22 -9.22 -25.94
C SER A 328 -1.60 -8.21 -24.95
N VAL A 329 -2.28 -7.09 -24.72
CA VAL A 329 -1.81 -6.05 -23.76
C VAL A 329 -1.86 -6.58 -22.33
N ALA A 330 -2.92 -7.27 -21.93
CA ALA A 330 -3.01 -7.88 -20.59
C ALA A 330 -1.86 -8.87 -20.33
N LYS A 331 -1.53 -9.72 -21.30
CA LYS A 331 -0.40 -10.67 -21.19
C LYS A 331 0.95 -9.96 -21.14
N ALA A 332 1.13 -8.91 -21.94
CA ALA A 332 2.37 -8.15 -21.93
C ALA A 332 2.57 -7.39 -20.60
N GLY A 333 1.52 -6.75 -20.07
CA GLY A 333 1.53 -6.11 -18.77
C GLY A 333 1.80 -7.09 -17.63
N HIS A 334 1.19 -8.29 -17.67
CA HIS A 334 1.48 -9.36 -16.71
C HIS A 334 2.95 -9.80 -16.76
N LYS A 335 3.47 -10.03 -17.97
CA LYS A 335 4.88 -10.40 -18.15
C LYS A 335 5.81 -9.32 -17.60
N ARG A 336 5.51 -8.04 -17.85
CA ARG A 336 6.27 -6.90 -17.33
C ARG A 336 6.40 -6.96 -15.81
N VAL A 337 5.29 -7.06 -15.06
CA VAL A 337 5.34 -7.01 -13.59
C VAL A 337 6.02 -8.23 -12.98
N VAL A 338 5.93 -9.39 -13.62
CA VAL A 338 6.53 -10.64 -13.13
C VAL A 338 8.03 -10.68 -13.45
N VAL A 339 8.42 -10.39 -14.70
CA VAL A 339 9.82 -10.52 -15.15
C VAL A 339 10.70 -9.40 -14.56
N ASP A 340 10.18 -8.19 -14.45
CA ASP A 340 10.94 -7.05 -13.92
C ASP A 340 10.99 -7.01 -12.37
N GLY A 341 10.48 -8.06 -11.70
CA GLY A 341 10.59 -8.20 -10.26
C GLY A 341 9.79 -7.15 -9.49
N HIS A 342 8.55 -6.87 -9.94
CA HIS A 342 7.67 -5.95 -9.22
C HIS A 342 6.85 -6.66 -8.12
N ASP A 343 7.21 -7.87 -7.74
CA ASP A 343 6.65 -8.60 -6.61
C ASP A 343 7.36 -8.25 -5.29
N VAL A 344 6.70 -8.56 -4.17
CA VAL A 344 7.22 -8.27 -2.82
C VAL A 344 8.55 -8.99 -2.51
N VAL A 345 8.74 -10.22 -3.01
CA VAL A 345 9.96 -11.00 -2.74
C VAL A 345 11.16 -10.35 -3.42
N SER A 346 11.01 -9.97 -4.69
CA SER A 346 12.03 -9.24 -5.45
C SER A 346 12.37 -7.90 -4.80
N ARG A 347 11.35 -7.16 -4.31
CA ARG A 347 11.57 -5.89 -3.59
C ARG A 347 12.34 -6.10 -2.28
N MET A 348 12.01 -7.13 -1.51
CA MET A 348 12.75 -7.41 -0.26
C MET A 348 14.18 -7.87 -0.51
N LYS A 349 14.46 -8.57 -1.63
CA LYS A 349 15.84 -8.86 -2.04
C LYS A 349 16.64 -7.58 -2.30
N MET A 350 16.06 -6.61 -3.03
CA MET A 350 16.70 -5.29 -3.23
C MET A 350 16.99 -4.58 -1.90
N VAL A 351 16.04 -4.62 -0.95
CA VAL A 351 16.26 -4.02 0.39
C VAL A 351 17.43 -4.69 1.11
N LEU A 352 17.57 -6.01 1.01
CA LEU A 352 18.68 -6.74 1.61
C LEU A 352 20.04 -6.46 0.92
N GLU A 353 20.04 -6.20 -0.39
CA GLU A 353 21.22 -5.74 -1.11
C GLU A 353 21.69 -4.38 -0.58
N TRP A 354 20.79 -3.39 -0.49
CA TRP A 354 21.10 -2.07 0.08
C TRP A 354 21.54 -2.15 1.55
N PHE A 355 20.89 -2.98 2.35
CA PHE A 355 21.35 -3.26 3.72
C PHE A 355 22.79 -3.80 3.75
N SER A 356 23.10 -4.75 2.86
CA SER A 356 24.46 -5.33 2.78
C SER A 356 25.51 -4.30 2.39
N GLU A 357 25.19 -3.39 1.47
CA GLU A 357 26.05 -2.27 1.08
C GLU A 357 26.32 -1.32 2.25
N ILE A 358 25.28 -0.95 3.02
CA ILE A 358 25.41 -0.07 4.19
C ILE A 358 26.28 -0.75 5.24
N LYS A 359 26.00 -2.01 5.58
CA LYS A 359 26.75 -2.78 6.57
C LYS A 359 28.24 -2.88 6.20
N ASN A 360 28.55 -3.11 4.92
CA ASN A 360 29.94 -3.18 4.46
C ASN A 360 30.66 -1.83 4.53
N LYS A 361 29.95 -0.71 4.34
CA LYS A 361 30.53 0.65 4.54
C LYS A 361 30.85 0.91 5.99
N ASP A 362 29.92 0.57 6.90
CA ASP A 362 30.10 0.76 8.34
C ASP A 362 31.30 -0.06 8.88
N LEU A 363 31.46 -1.30 8.41
CA LEU A 363 32.59 -2.15 8.78
C LEU A 363 33.95 -1.58 8.32
N LYS A 364 33.99 -0.94 7.15
CA LYS A 364 35.20 -0.29 6.62
C LYS A 364 35.57 1.01 7.34
N GLN A 365 34.60 1.71 7.92
CA GLN A 365 34.83 2.95 8.66
C GLN A 365 35.26 2.70 10.11
N ASN A 366 34.96 1.53 10.65
CA ASN A 366 35.29 1.13 12.03
C ASN A 366 36.62 0.31 12.14
N ASN A 367 37.24 -0.03 11.02
CA ASN A 367 38.57 -0.62 10.90
C ASN A 367 39.61 0.42 10.41
#